data_fe3924172edaa757ec815223431e138b
#
_entry.id   fe3924172edaa757ec815223431e138b
#
_cell.length_a   1.000
_cell.length_b   1.000
_cell.length_c   1.000
_cell.angle_alpha   90.00
_cell.angle_beta   90.00
_cell.angle_gamma   90.00
#
_symmetry.space_group_name_H-M   'P 1'
#
loop_
_entity.id
_entity.type
_entity.pdbx_description
1 polymer ?
#
loop_
_entity_poly.entity_id
_entity_poly.type
_entity_poly.pdbx_seq_one_letter_code
_entity_poly.pdbx_strand_id
1 'polypeptide(L)'
;MAQQTRTKGTAAIVGPGNIGTDLMFKLMRRSDIIEPRWMIGVDPSSDGLRRAKSLGLEASHEGVDWLLAQDELPDIVFEATSAKAHEHNAPKYAEAGILAVDLTPAAIGPYICPPVNLEFNLDATNVNMITCGGQATTPIVKAISSVVPVPYAEIVASISSKSAGPGTRANIDEFTETTASALEVVGGAQRGKAIIILNPVEPPLMMRNTVFCAIPDEAAEAGALQDAVLESIHRMVATVQEYVPGYHLRADVQFDRPRETWQGQARVFVPIEVKGRGDYLPDYAGNLDIITAAAARVGDIMVAHRLGVESTWKSSADLGELPDTAATSSAPTSTATAAEKAGV
;
A
#
# COMPACT_ATOMS: atom_id res chain seq x y z
N MET A 1 20.65 -36.00 11.09
CA MET A 1 19.23 -35.64 11.12
C MET A 1 19.04 -34.64 9.97
N ALA A 2 18.20 -34.95 8.99
CA ALA A 2 17.90 -33.99 7.92
C ALA A 2 17.20 -32.79 8.56
N GLN A 3 17.77 -31.61 8.44
CA GLN A 3 17.11 -30.37 8.81
C GLN A 3 15.83 -30.29 7.97
N GLN A 4 14.70 -30.37 8.61
CA GLN A 4 13.40 -30.17 7.95
C GLN A 4 13.42 -28.74 7.40
N THR A 5 13.48 -28.62 6.10
CA THR A 5 13.55 -27.31 5.43
C THR A 5 12.25 -26.56 5.77
N ARG A 6 12.37 -25.48 6.52
CA ARG A 6 11.24 -24.63 6.91
C ARG A 6 10.68 -23.99 5.65
N THR A 7 9.40 -24.20 5.36
CA THR A 7 8.73 -23.71 4.15
C THR A 7 7.85 -22.48 4.39
N LYS A 8 7.65 -22.10 5.66
CA LYS A 8 6.85 -20.93 6.06
C LYS A 8 7.62 -20.05 7.01
N GLY A 9 7.48 -18.74 6.84
CA GLY A 9 7.94 -17.73 7.79
C GLY A 9 6.79 -17.27 8.68
N THR A 10 7.11 -16.87 9.91
CA THR A 10 6.15 -16.32 10.85
C THR A 10 6.11 -14.80 10.77
N ALA A 11 4.92 -14.21 10.91
CA ALA A 11 4.75 -12.77 10.87
C ALA A 11 4.12 -12.19 12.13
N ALA A 12 4.55 -11.00 12.51
CA ALA A 12 3.85 -10.14 13.42
C ALA A 12 3.30 -8.91 12.69
N ILE A 13 2.09 -8.49 13.07
CA ILE A 13 1.46 -7.26 12.58
C ILE A 13 1.41 -6.28 13.75
N VAL A 14 2.06 -5.14 13.60
CA VAL A 14 2.10 -4.08 14.61
C VAL A 14 1.20 -2.94 14.17
N GLY A 15 0.17 -2.63 14.98
CA GLY A 15 -0.88 -1.69 14.64
C GLY A 15 -2.20 -2.38 14.27
N PRO A 16 -3.06 -2.70 15.26
CA PRO A 16 -4.32 -3.43 15.07
C PRO A 16 -5.47 -2.54 14.57
N GLY A 17 -5.15 -1.53 13.76
CA GLY A 17 -6.13 -0.67 13.09
C GLY A 17 -6.71 -1.33 11.84
N ASN A 18 -7.39 -0.53 11.00
CA ASN A 18 -7.99 -1.01 9.76
C ASN A 18 -6.97 -1.65 8.81
N ILE A 19 -5.78 -1.03 8.66
CA ILE A 19 -4.70 -1.53 7.81
C ILE A 19 -4.18 -2.87 8.33
N GLY A 20 -3.78 -2.95 9.61
CA GLY A 20 -3.25 -4.20 10.16
C GLY A 20 -4.26 -5.33 10.20
N THR A 21 -5.54 -5.02 10.46
CA THR A 21 -6.61 -6.02 10.44
C THR A 21 -6.86 -6.54 9.02
N ASP A 22 -6.93 -5.65 8.01
CA ASP A 22 -7.11 -6.05 6.61
C ASP A 22 -5.91 -6.88 6.11
N LEU A 23 -4.68 -6.46 6.46
CA LEU A 23 -3.46 -7.21 6.15
C LEU A 23 -3.47 -8.62 6.77
N MET A 24 -3.90 -8.76 8.02
CA MET A 24 -4.05 -10.05 8.68
C MET A 24 -4.95 -10.99 7.86
N PHE A 25 -6.12 -10.51 7.44
CA PHE A 25 -7.02 -11.31 6.60
C PHE A 25 -6.39 -11.68 5.27
N LYS A 26 -5.67 -10.75 4.62
CA LYS A 26 -4.99 -11.02 3.35
C LYS A 26 -3.90 -12.08 3.49
N LEU A 27 -3.05 -12.00 4.51
CA LEU A 27 -2.00 -12.99 4.75
C LEU A 27 -2.60 -14.38 5.01
N MET A 28 -3.61 -14.47 5.87
CA MET A 28 -4.28 -15.75 6.18
C MET A 28 -4.93 -16.41 4.96
N ARG A 29 -5.36 -15.62 3.98
CA ARG A 29 -6.11 -16.12 2.81
C ARG A 29 -5.23 -16.39 1.60
N ARG A 30 -4.21 -15.55 1.39
CA ARG A 30 -3.48 -15.48 0.12
C ARG A 30 -2.06 -16.01 0.18
N SER A 31 -1.43 -16.00 1.35
CA SER A 31 -0.06 -16.46 1.49
C SER A 31 -0.03 -17.90 2.01
N ASP A 32 0.67 -18.76 1.29
CA ASP A 32 1.06 -20.09 1.78
C ASP A 32 2.48 -20.07 2.40
N ILE A 33 3.17 -18.92 2.27
CA ILE A 33 4.56 -18.71 2.75
C ILE A 33 4.60 -18.02 4.10
N ILE A 34 3.64 -17.12 4.41
CA ILE A 34 3.61 -16.36 5.66
C ILE A 34 2.48 -16.85 6.55
N GLU A 35 2.84 -17.19 7.79
CA GLU A 35 1.90 -17.49 8.86
C GLU A 35 1.82 -16.29 9.82
N PRO A 36 0.74 -15.50 9.83
CA PRO A 36 0.56 -14.46 10.82
C PRO A 36 0.29 -15.09 12.19
N ARG A 37 1.19 -14.85 13.15
CA ARG A 37 1.11 -15.39 14.51
C ARG A 37 0.79 -14.36 15.56
N TRP A 38 1.25 -13.12 15.38
CA TRP A 38 1.11 -12.06 16.38
C TRP A 38 0.41 -10.83 15.84
N MET A 39 -0.47 -10.25 16.68
CA MET A 39 -1.05 -8.93 16.47
C MET A 39 -0.72 -8.06 17.66
N ILE A 40 0.01 -6.97 17.44
CA ILE A 40 0.56 -6.12 18.51
C ILE A 40 -0.07 -4.73 18.44
N GLY A 41 -0.49 -4.24 19.59
CA GLY A 41 -1.04 -2.90 19.75
C GLY A 41 -0.64 -2.28 21.09
N VAL A 42 -1.25 -1.14 21.42
CA VAL A 42 -1.03 -0.43 22.69
C VAL A 42 -2.36 -0.11 23.42
N ASP A 43 -3.49 -0.40 22.78
CA ASP A 43 -4.82 -0.18 23.34
C ASP A 43 -5.50 -1.51 23.63
N PRO A 44 -5.75 -1.85 24.93
CA PRO A 44 -6.42 -3.09 25.33
C PRO A 44 -7.86 -3.20 24.81
N SER A 45 -8.50 -2.09 24.47
CA SER A 45 -9.86 -2.05 23.94
C SER A 45 -9.94 -2.26 22.43
N SER A 46 -8.82 -2.41 21.74
CA SER A 46 -8.73 -2.54 20.28
C SER A 46 -9.59 -3.69 19.74
N ASP A 47 -10.46 -3.38 18.78
CA ASP A 47 -11.26 -4.39 18.06
C ASP A 47 -10.36 -5.32 17.23
N GLY A 48 -9.29 -4.79 16.62
CA GLY A 48 -8.34 -5.59 15.87
C GLY A 48 -7.62 -6.64 16.71
N LEU A 49 -7.22 -6.30 17.95
CA LEU A 49 -6.65 -7.28 18.89
C LEU A 49 -7.65 -8.37 19.25
N ARG A 50 -8.91 -8.02 19.49
CA ARG A 50 -9.96 -9.01 19.78
C ARG A 50 -10.20 -9.96 18.62
N ARG A 51 -10.23 -9.41 17.38
CA ARG A 51 -10.39 -10.22 16.15
C ARG A 51 -9.22 -11.16 15.94
N ALA A 52 -8.00 -10.66 16.05
CA ALA A 52 -6.79 -11.47 15.92
C ALA A 52 -6.82 -12.65 16.91
N LYS A 53 -7.15 -12.39 18.17
CA LYS A 53 -7.28 -13.43 19.19
C LYS A 53 -8.38 -14.44 18.87
N SER A 54 -9.54 -13.99 18.34
CA SER A 54 -10.63 -14.90 17.93
C SER A 54 -10.27 -15.79 16.73
N LEU A 55 -9.31 -15.37 15.91
CA LEU A 55 -8.78 -16.11 14.77
C LEU A 55 -7.57 -16.99 15.13
N GLY A 56 -7.16 -17.01 16.41
CA GLY A 56 -6.09 -17.88 16.90
C GLY A 56 -4.71 -17.26 16.91
N LEU A 57 -4.58 -15.95 16.62
CA LEU A 57 -3.29 -15.25 16.78
C LEU A 57 -3.05 -14.90 18.25
N GLU A 58 -1.78 -14.85 18.62
CA GLU A 58 -1.37 -14.22 19.87
C GLU A 58 -1.51 -12.70 19.74
N ALA A 59 -2.28 -12.07 20.67
CA ALA A 59 -2.55 -10.64 20.59
C ALA A 59 -2.19 -9.97 21.92
N SER A 60 -1.33 -8.95 21.84
CA SER A 60 -0.89 -8.17 23.00
C SER A 60 -1.10 -6.67 22.79
N HIS A 61 -1.42 -5.97 23.88
CA HIS A 61 -1.50 -4.51 23.93
C HIS A 61 -0.28 -3.87 24.62
N GLU A 62 0.77 -4.63 24.89
CA GLU A 62 1.98 -4.18 25.59
C GLU A 62 3.07 -3.67 24.62
N GLY A 63 2.75 -3.54 23.33
CA GLY A 63 3.66 -2.97 22.34
C GLY A 63 4.76 -3.94 21.86
N VAL A 64 5.69 -3.38 21.10
CA VAL A 64 6.76 -4.14 20.43
C VAL A 64 7.72 -4.80 21.43
N ASP A 65 7.95 -4.19 22.59
CA ASP A 65 8.84 -4.75 23.61
C ASP A 65 8.33 -6.11 24.14
N TRP A 66 7.01 -6.28 24.23
CA TRP A 66 6.41 -7.58 24.53
C TRP A 66 6.71 -8.62 23.44
N LEU A 67 6.59 -8.24 22.16
CA LEU A 67 6.90 -9.14 21.04
C LEU A 67 8.36 -9.59 21.06
N LEU A 68 9.29 -8.67 21.33
CA LEU A 68 10.72 -8.96 21.35
C LEU A 68 11.17 -9.75 22.59
N ALA A 69 10.32 -9.84 23.61
CA ALA A 69 10.57 -10.66 24.80
C ALA A 69 10.05 -12.11 24.66
N GLN A 70 9.47 -12.49 23.52
CA GLN A 70 9.01 -13.86 23.30
C GLN A 70 10.17 -14.81 23.01
N ASP A 71 10.02 -16.09 23.36
CA ASP A 71 11.01 -17.14 23.08
C ASP A 71 11.23 -17.36 21.58
N GLU A 72 10.20 -17.17 20.76
CA GLU A 72 10.24 -17.19 19.31
C GLU A 72 9.96 -15.80 18.73
N LEU A 73 10.84 -15.32 17.88
CA LEU A 73 10.66 -14.05 17.17
C LEU A 73 10.08 -14.27 15.78
N PRO A 74 9.31 -13.29 15.23
CA PRO A 74 8.84 -13.37 13.85
C PRO A 74 10.00 -13.23 12.85
N ASP A 75 9.86 -13.84 11.68
CA ASP A 75 10.78 -13.59 10.56
C ASP A 75 10.55 -12.23 9.93
N ILE A 76 9.28 -11.76 9.98
CA ILE A 76 8.85 -10.51 9.38
C ILE A 76 7.87 -9.78 10.30
N VAL A 77 8.02 -8.46 10.36
CA VAL A 77 7.08 -7.54 10.99
C VAL A 77 6.47 -6.64 9.93
N PHE A 78 5.15 -6.50 9.95
CA PHE A 78 4.43 -5.48 9.21
C PHE A 78 4.06 -4.34 10.16
N GLU A 79 4.65 -3.17 9.94
CA GLU A 79 4.41 -1.99 10.78
C GLU A 79 3.30 -1.12 10.20
N ALA A 80 2.14 -1.13 10.85
CA ALA A 80 0.93 -0.41 10.42
C ALA A 80 0.46 0.62 11.46
N THR A 81 1.40 1.29 12.13
CA THR A 81 1.16 2.29 13.18
C THR A 81 1.29 3.73 12.66
N SER A 82 2.31 4.45 13.08
CA SER A 82 2.65 5.81 12.65
C SER A 82 4.13 5.92 12.32
N ALA A 83 4.51 6.94 11.54
CA ALA A 83 5.91 7.19 11.21
C ALA A 83 6.80 7.24 12.46
N LYS A 84 6.39 8.00 13.46
CA LYS A 84 7.13 8.13 14.73
C LYS A 84 7.27 6.81 15.49
N ALA A 85 6.25 5.95 15.44
CA ALA A 85 6.34 4.63 16.08
C ALA A 85 7.32 3.73 15.33
N HIS A 86 7.28 3.75 13.99
CA HIS A 86 8.23 2.97 13.20
C HIS A 86 9.68 3.45 13.38
N GLU A 87 9.94 4.76 13.42
CA GLU A 87 11.25 5.31 13.74
C GLU A 87 11.81 4.79 15.07
N HIS A 88 10.95 4.61 16.07
CA HIS A 88 11.32 4.06 17.37
C HIS A 88 11.53 2.54 17.32
N ASN A 89 10.72 1.80 16.55
CA ASN A 89 10.71 0.35 16.50
C ASN A 89 11.74 -0.24 15.53
N ALA A 90 12.01 0.44 14.42
CA ALA A 90 12.88 -0.08 13.35
C ALA A 90 14.29 -0.49 13.83
N PRO A 91 14.98 0.26 14.70
CA PRO A 91 16.27 -0.17 15.24
C PRO A 91 16.18 -1.48 16.04
N LYS A 92 15.07 -1.69 16.76
CA LYS A 92 14.84 -2.91 17.56
C LYS A 92 14.65 -4.13 16.65
N TYR A 93 13.92 -3.98 15.54
CA TYR A 93 13.75 -5.03 14.54
C TYR A 93 15.09 -5.40 13.89
N ALA A 94 15.88 -4.39 13.54
CA ALA A 94 17.20 -4.60 12.95
C ALA A 94 18.15 -5.34 13.91
N GLU A 95 18.16 -4.97 15.19
CA GLU A 95 18.96 -5.66 16.23
C GLU A 95 18.51 -7.11 16.42
N ALA A 96 17.21 -7.38 16.34
CA ALA A 96 16.63 -8.72 16.44
C ALA A 96 16.74 -9.54 15.14
N GLY A 97 17.25 -8.97 14.03
CA GLY A 97 17.35 -9.63 12.73
C GLY A 97 16.01 -9.85 12.01
N ILE A 98 14.97 -9.13 12.42
CA ILE A 98 13.62 -9.24 11.88
C ILE A 98 13.48 -8.36 10.63
N LEU A 99 12.92 -8.91 9.55
CA LEU A 99 12.54 -8.12 8.38
C LEU A 99 11.38 -7.18 8.72
N ALA A 100 11.50 -5.90 8.42
CA ALA A 100 10.42 -4.94 8.58
C ALA A 100 9.83 -4.51 7.22
N VAL A 101 8.51 -4.63 7.08
CA VAL A 101 7.73 -4.03 5.99
C VAL A 101 6.92 -2.88 6.57
N ASP A 102 7.34 -1.67 6.25
CA ASP A 102 6.80 -0.44 6.81
C ASP A 102 5.66 0.11 5.93
N LEU A 103 4.44 0.13 6.48
CA LEU A 103 3.25 0.72 5.85
C LEU A 103 3.02 2.17 6.33
N THR A 104 3.94 2.73 7.11
CA THR A 104 3.88 4.12 7.58
C THR A 104 4.66 5.05 6.64
N PRO A 105 4.43 6.35 6.68
CA PRO A 105 5.21 7.29 5.89
C PRO A 105 6.58 7.66 6.52
N ALA A 106 7.15 6.82 7.39
CA ALA A 106 8.44 7.08 8.04
C ALA A 106 9.64 7.12 7.06
N ALA A 107 9.47 6.51 5.88
CA ALA A 107 10.47 6.49 4.83
C ALA A 107 11.84 5.93 5.26
N ILE A 108 11.84 4.92 6.14
CA ILE A 108 13.04 4.17 6.52
C ILE A 108 13.24 3.02 5.54
N GLY A 109 14.46 2.87 5.03
CA GLY A 109 14.78 1.88 4.00
C GLY A 109 14.30 2.28 2.60
N PRO A 110 14.53 1.43 1.59
CA PRO A 110 14.14 1.70 0.22
C PRO A 110 12.62 1.74 0.06
N TYR A 111 12.12 2.65 -0.75
CA TYR A 111 10.74 2.65 -1.22
C TYR A 111 10.51 1.45 -2.13
N ILE A 112 9.49 0.65 -1.85
CA ILE A 112 9.13 -0.52 -2.66
C ILE A 112 7.79 -0.34 -3.34
N CYS A 113 7.80 -0.51 -4.64
CA CYS A 113 6.64 -0.72 -5.46
C CYS A 113 6.79 -2.11 -6.11
N PRO A 114 5.95 -3.11 -5.77
CA PRO A 114 6.19 -4.50 -6.15
C PRO A 114 6.57 -4.74 -7.60
N PRO A 115 5.84 -4.21 -8.60
CA PRO A 115 6.13 -4.48 -10.01
C PRO A 115 7.31 -3.66 -10.58
N VAL A 116 7.94 -2.80 -9.76
CA VAL A 116 8.95 -1.85 -10.24
C VAL A 116 10.35 -2.20 -9.76
N ASN A 117 10.51 -2.44 -8.46
CA ASN A 117 11.85 -2.51 -7.88
C ASN A 117 12.01 -3.52 -6.74
N LEU A 118 11.02 -4.37 -6.48
CA LEU A 118 11.13 -5.36 -5.40
C LEU A 118 12.29 -6.34 -5.64
N GLU A 119 12.49 -6.78 -6.87
CA GLU A 119 13.54 -7.74 -7.23
C GLU A 119 14.97 -7.26 -6.90
N PHE A 120 15.19 -5.94 -6.87
CA PHE A 120 16.48 -5.32 -6.55
C PHE A 120 16.67 -5.09 -5.04
N ASN A 121 15.67 -5.41 -4.20
CA ASN A 121 15.66 -5.09 -2.78
C ASN A 121 15.35 -6.31 -1.88
N LEU A 122 15.48 -7.52 -2.38
CA LEU A 122 15.11 -8.75 -1.67
C LEU A 122 15.94 -8.98 -0.39
N ASP A 123 17.16 -8.47 -0.33
CA ASP A 123 18.06 -8.58 0.81
C ASP A 123 17.92 -7.42 1.83
N ALA A 124 17.05 -6.46 1.56
CA ALA A 124 16.81 -5.37 2.50
C ALA A 124 16.21 -5.88 3.82
N THR A 125 16.60 -5.25 4.91
CA THR A 125 16.10 -5.60 6.26
C THR A 125 14.92 -4.75 6.70
N ASN A 126 14.74 -3.59 6.07
CA ASN A 126 13.58 -2.72 6.24
C ASN A 126 13.20 -2.14 4.88
N VAL A 127 11.93 -2.23 4.51
CA VAL A 127 11.40 -1.70 3.24
C VAL A 127 10.16 -0.85 3.52
N ASN A 128 10.06 0.28 2.82
CA ASN A 128 8.94 1.20 2.98
C ASN A 128 7.95 1.06 1.83
N MET A 129 6.67 0.91 2.18
CA MET A 129 5.58 0.74 1.22
C MET A 129 5.05 2.05 0.64
N ILE A 130 5.78 3.14 0.78
CA ILE A 130 5.42 4.47 0.27
C ILE A 130 4.12 4.96 0.94
N THR A 131 3.06 5.09 0.15
CA THR A 131 1.71 5.45 0.56
C THR A 131 0.69 4.75 -0.34
N CYS A 132 -0.58 4.78 0.01
CA CYS A 132 -1.63 4.25 -0.86
C CYS A 132 -1.67 4.95 -2.23
N GLY A 133 -1.50 6.28 -2.25
CA GLY A 133 -1.38 7.05 -3.50
C GLY A 133 -0.13 6.70 -4.27
N GLY A 134 1.00 6.53 -3.58
CA GLY A 134 2.25 6.09 -4.18
C GLY A 134 2.17 4.72 -4.82
N GLN A 135 1.59 3.73 -4.12
CA GLN A 135 1.37 2.39 -4.68
C GLN A 135 0.45 2.41 -5.92
N ALA A 136 -0.52 3.31 -5.95
CA ALA A 136 -1.43 3.42 -7.09
C ALA A 136 -0.81 4.14 -8.30
N THR A 137 0.13 5.04 -8.11
CA THR A 137 0.55 5.97 -9.16
C THR A 137 2.00 5.82 -9.61
N THR A 138 2.90 5.44 -8.71
CA THR A 138 4.32 5.20 -9.04
C THR A 138 4.51 4.16 -10.15
N PRO A 139 3.75 3.03 -10.20
CA PRO A 139 3.85 2.08 -11.31
C PRO A 139 3.58 2.72 -12.67
N ILE A 140 2.59 3.60 -12.74
CA ILE A 140 2.23 4.28 -14.00
C ILE A 140 3.32 5.28 -14.41
N VAL A 141 3.85 6.05 -13.47
CA VAL A 141 4.98 6.96 -13.76
C VAL A 141 6.16 6.15 -14.27
N LYS A 142 6.45 4.99 -13.66
CA LYS A 142 7.50 4.07 -14.12
C LYS A 142 7.23 3.50 -15.50
N ALA A 143 5.99 3.12 -15.79
CA ALA A 143 5.62 2.64 -17.12
C ALA A 143 5.92 3.69 -18.20
N ILE A 144 5.62 4.96 -17.94
CA ILE A 144 5.89 6.07 -18.86
C ILE A 144 7.39 6.35 -18.94
N SER A 145 8.08 6.47 -17.78
CA SER A 145 9.50 6.79 -17.73
C SER A 145 10.43 5.72 -18.31
N SER A 146 9.92 4.49 -18.43
CA SER A 146 10.65 3.40 -19.09
C SER A 146 10.67 3.52 -20.61
N VAL A 147 9.82 4.38 -21.19
CA VAL A 147 9.72 4.59 -22.65
C VAL A 147 10.23 5.96 -23.05
N VAL A 148 9.88 7.01 -22.29
CA VAL A 148 10.25 8.40 -22.58
C VAL A 148 10.74 9.11 -21.31
N PRO A 149 11.59 10.15 -21.42
CA PRO A 149 11.94 10.98 -20.29
C PRO A 149 10.71 11.66 -19.68
N VAL A 150 10.64 11.69 -18.33
CA VAL A 150 9.58 12.35 -17.57
C VAL A 150 10.18 13.48 -16.74
N PRO A 151 10.25 14.72 -17.26
CA PRO A 151 10.80 15.85 -16.51
C PRO A 151 9.99 16.20 -15.26
N TYR A 152 8.67 15.95 -15.29
CA TYR A 152 7.77 16.24 -14.19
C TYR A 152 6.62 15.25 -14.14
N ALA A 153 6.31 14.75 -12.96
CA ALA A 153 5.13 13.95 -12.68
C ALA A 153 4.33 14.56 -11.52
N GLU A 154 3.03 14.68 -11.70
CA GLU A 154 2.10 15.09 -10.65
C GLU A 154 1.01 14.06 -10.49
N ILE A 155 0.66 13.74 -9.25
CA ILE A 155 -0.49 12.88 -8.96
C ILE A 155 -1.51 13.57 -8.09
N VAL A 156 -2.78 13.28 -8.35
CA VAL A 156 -3.88 13.67 -7.49
C VAL A 156 -4.58 12.39 -7.01
N ALA A 157 -4.44 12.09 -5.73
CA ALA A 157 -5.10 10.95 -5.09
C ALA A 157 -6.37 11.42 -4.37
N SER A 158 -7.54 10.98 -4.83
CA SER A 158 -8.83 11.23 -4.17
C SER A 158 -9.32 9.95 -3.52
N ILE A 159 -9.42 9.97 -2.19
CA ILE A 159 -9.91 8.84 -1.37
C ILE A 159 -11.19 9.24 -0.65
N SER A 160 -12.03 8.26 -0.33
CA SER A 160 -13.20 8.52 0.51
C SER A 160 -12.77 9.04 1.89
N SER A 161 -13.40 10.09 2.37
CA SER A 161 -13.18 10.61 3.73
C SER A 161 -13.44 9.56 4.82
N LYS A 162 -14.33 8.59 4.55
CA LYS A 162 -14.62 7.47 5.46
C LYS A 162 -13.47 6.46 5.57
N SER A 163 -12.67 6.31 4.52
CA SER A 163 -11.48 5.42 4.53
C SER A 163 -10.20 6.11 5.03
N ALA A 164 -10.24 7.43 5.26
CA ALA A 164 -9.14 8.19 5.84
C ALA A 164 -9.24 8.15 7.37
N GLY A 165 -8.52 7.23 7.99
CA GLY A 165 -8.44 7.12 9.45
C GLY A 165 -7.64 8.26 10.10
N PRO A 166 -7.55 8.28 11.46
CA PRO A 166 -6.79 9.29 12.20
C PRO A 166 -5.32 9.38 11.75
N GLY A 167 -4.68 8.25 11.47
CA GLY A 167 -3.30 8.21 10.99
C GLY A 167 -3.12 8.93 9.65
N THR A 168 -3.98 8.67 8.67
CA THR A 168 -3.94 9.37 7.37
C THR A 168 -4.12 10.87 7.52
N ARG A 169 -5.04 11.30 8.42
CA ARG A 169 -5.32 12.72 8.63
C ARG A 169 -4.20 13.46 9.37
N ALA A 170 -3.50 12.76 10.26
CA ALA A 170 -2.38 13.33 11.01
C ALA A 170 -1.08 13.43 10.19
N ASN A 171 -0.95 12.65 9.11
CA ASN A 171 0.29 12.54 8.33
C ASN A 171 0.07 12.91 6.85
N ILE A 172 -0.71 13.97 6.58
CA ILE A 172 -0.97 14.45 5.20
C ILE A 172 0.30 15.01 4.56
N ASP A 173 1.11 15.72 5.31
CA ASP A 173 2.35 16.31 4.81
C ASP A 173 3.34 15.19 4.44
N GLU A 174 3.55 14.23 5.33
CA GLU A 174 4.40 13.05 5.08
C GLU A 174 3.87 12.22 3.89
N PHE A 175 2.54 12.13 3.74
CA PHE A 175 1.96 11.48 2.57
C PHE A 175 2.40 12.15 1.27
N THR A 176 2.33 13.48 1.22
CA THR A 176 2.65 14.22 -0.01
C THR A 176 4.15 14.19 -0.30
N GLU A 177 4.99 14.33 0.70
CA GLU A 177 6.44 14.28 0.58
C GLU A 177 6.93 12.89 0.16
N THR A 178 6.50 11.84 0.86
CA THR A 178 6.88 10.45 0.55
C THR A 178 6.40 10.03 -0.82
N THR A 179 5.17 10.40 -1.20
CA THR A 179 4.64 10.08 -2.53
C THR A 179 5.42 10.81 -3.61
N ALA A 180 5.67 12.12 -3.46
CA ALA A 180 6.43 12.90 -4.43
C ALA A 180 7.85 12.34 -4.63
N SER A 181 8.55 12.01 -3.54
CA SER A 181 9.87 11.38 -3.59
C SER A 181 9.83 10.01 -4.29
N ALA A 182 8.80 9.19 -4.07
CA ALA A 182 8.67 7.91 -4.74
C ALA A 182 8.44 8.03 -6.26
N LEU A 183 7.74 9.07 -6.72
CA LEU A 183 7.60 9.35 -8.16
C LEU A 183 8.95 9.64 -8.80
N GLU A 184 9.88 10.26 -8.05
CA GLU A 184 11.24 10.54 -8.51
C GLU A 184 12.12 9.28 -8.44
N VAL A 185 12.30 8.72 -7.24
CA VAL A 185 13.28 7.67 -6.94
C VAL A 185 12.89 6.32 -7.57
N VAL A 186 11.61 5.97 -7.54
CA VAL A 186 11.08 4.69 -8.03
C VAL A 186 10.42 4.87 -9.39
N GLY A 187 9.60 5.90 -9.54
CA GLY A 187 8.87 6.21 -10.78
C GLY A 187 9.76 6.71 -11.91
N GLY A 188 10.92 7.28 -11.61
CA GLY A 188 11.88 7.78 -12.61
C GLY A 188 11.54 9.16 -13.18
N ALA A 189 10.64 9.91 -12.55
CA ALA A 189 10.44 11.32 -12.86
C ALA A 189 11.61 12.16 -12.33
N GLN A 190 11.99 13.24 -13.04
CA GLN A 190 13.02 14.16 -12.53
C GLN A 190 12.51 14.99 -11.37
N ARG A 191 11.22 15.31 -11.36
CA ARG A 191 10.53 16.02 -10.29
C ARG A 191 9.14 15.47 -10.08
N GLY A 192 8.80 15.16 -8.82
CA GLY A 192 7.51 14.65 -8.40
C GLY A 192 6.68 15.67 -7.63
N LYS A 193 5.36 15.57 -7.72
CA LYS A 193 4.42 16.28 -6.86
C LYS A 193 3.22 15.39 -6.56
N ALA A 194 2.76 15.42 -5.32
CA ALA A 194 1.58 14.67 -4.91
C ALA A 194 0.55 15.59 -4.24
N ILE A 195 -0.72 15.32 -4.51
CA ILE A 195 -1.87 16.00 -3.91
C ILE A 195 -2.82 14.93 -3.41
N ILE A 196 -3.30 15.05 -2.18
CA ILE A 196 -4.35 14.19 -1.63
C ILE A 196 -5.64 14.97 -1.44
N ILE A 197 -6.77 14.33 -1.80
CA ILE A 197 -8.12 14.86 -1.60
C ILE A 197 -8.89 13.85 -0.73
N LEU A 198 -9.34 14.29 0.43
CA LEU A 198 -10.27 13.55 1.27
C LEU A 198 -11.71 13.88 0.85
N ASN A 199 -12.31 12.99 0.08
CA ASN A 199 -13.62 13.22 -0.55
C ASN A 199 -14.77 12.85 0.42
N PRO A 200 -15.61 13.80 0.83
CA PRO A 200 -16.69 13.56 1.79
C PRO A 200 -18.02 13.12 1.17
N VAL A 201 -18.08 12.90 -0.15
CA VAL A 201 -19.32 12.60 -0.86
C VAL A 201 -19.99 11.32 -0.37
N GLU A 202 -21.33 11.31 -0.36
CA GLU A 202 -22.17 10.17 -0.04
C GLU A 202 -23.05 9.79 -1.24
N PRO A 203 -23.12 8.51 -1.64
CA PRO A 203 -22.34 7.36 -1.10
C PRO A 203 -20.83 7.51 -1.35
N PRO A 204 -19.98 6.84 -0.53
CA PRO A 204 -18.54 6.93 -0.67
C PRO A 204 -18.08 6.52 -2.06
N LEU A 205 -17.15 7.27 -2.65
CA LEU A 205 -16.56 6.93 -3.95
C LEU A 205 -15.33 6.02 -3.75
N MET A 206 -15.10 5.17 -4.74
CA MET A 206 -13.85 4.41 -4.87
C MET A 206 -12.65 5.36 -4.90
N MET A 207 -11.48 4.86 -4.54
CA MET A 207 -10.24 5.62 -4.69
C MET A 207 -9.99 5.95 -6.16
N ARG A 208 -9.80 7.23 -6.46
CA ARG A 208 -9.48 7.74 -7.79
C ARG A 208 -8.17 8.47 -7.78
N ASN A 209 -7.32 8.10 -8.71
CA ASN A 209 -6.03 8.76 -8.86
C ASN A 209 -5.90 9.28 -10.29
N THR A 210 -5.25 10.41 -10.40
CA THR A 210 -4.89 10.99 -11.68
C THR A 210 -3.37 11.13 -11.72
N VAL A 211 -2.74 10.60 -12.75
CA VAL A 211 -1.31 10.79 -13.03
C VAL A 211 -1.19 11.74 -14.22
N PHE A 212 -0.41 12.78 -14.04
CA PHE A 212 0.04 13.68 -15.10
C PHE A 212 1.56 13.57 -15.23
N CYS A 213 2.05 13.26 -16.42
CA CYS A 213 3.47 13.30 -16.70
C CYS A 213 3.74 14.25 -17.85
N ALA A 214 4.69 15.18 -17.67
CA ALA A 214 5.28 15.90 -18.80
C ALA A 214 6.11 14.91 -19.63
N ILE A 215 5.96 14.96 -20.93
CA ILE A 215 6.60 14.06 -21.91
C ILE A 215 7.14 14.85 -23.08
N PRO A 216 8.08 14.30 -23.86
CA PRO A 216 8.49 14.90 -25.14
C PRO A 216 7.30 15.08 -26.08
N ASP A 217 7.33 16.16 -26.90
CA ASP A 217 6.25 16.51 -27.81
C ASP A 217 5.95 15.40 -28.82
N GLU A 218 6.97 14.67 -29.26
CA GLU A 218 6.84 13.55 -30.19
C GLU A 218 6.02 12.39 -29.60
N ALA A 219 6.04 12.23 -28.29
CA ALA A 219 5.28 11.19 -27.59
C ALA A 219 3.79 11.54 -27.45
N ALA A 220 3.43 12.81 -27.65
CA ALA A 220 2.02 13.26 -27.67
C ALA A 220 1.40 13.22 -29.07
N GLU A 221 2.18 12.96 -30.10
CA GLU A 221 1.70 12.79 -31.47
C GLU A 221 1.38 11.31 -31.74
N ALA A 222 0.27 11.07 -32.47
CA ALA A 222 -0.09 9.70 -32.86
C ALA A 222 1.04 9.01 -33.64
N GLY A 223 1.48 7.86 -33.17
CA GLY A 223 2.57 7.12 -33.77
C GLY A 223 3.23 6.12 -32.83
N ALA A 224 4.28 5.48 -33.27
CA ALA A 224 4.92 4.37 -32.59
C ALA A 224 5.37 4.70 -31.16
N LEU A 225 5.80 5.92 -30.88
CA LEU A 225 6.24 6.32 -29.53
C LEU A 225 5.06 6.46 -28.57
N GLN A 226 3.95 7.08 -29.02
CA GLN A 226 2.71 7.16 -28.25
C GLN A 226 2.16 5.76 -27.97
N ASP A 227 2.13 4.89 -29.00
CA ASP A 227 1.67 3.51 -28.88
C ASP A 227 2.51 2.73 -27.86
N ALA A 228 3.84 2.91 -27.87
CA ALA A 228 4.75 2.26 -26.92
C ALA A 228 4.50 2.71 -25.47
N VAL A 229 4.23 4.00 -25.23
CA VAL A 229 3.85 4.51 -23.90
C VAL A 229 2.52 3.88 -23.45
N LEU A 230 1.53 3.86 -24.33
CA LEU A 230 0.21 3.28 -24.04
C LEU A 230 0.31 1.79 -23.71
N GLU A 231 1.05 1.03 -24.51
CA GLU A 231 1.30 -0.40 -24.27
C GLU A 231 2.01 -0.64 -22.92
N SER A 232 3.00 0.19 -22.60
CA SER A 232 3.72 0.10 -21.32
C SER A 232 2.78 0.34 -20.13
N ILE A 233 1.88 1.33 -20.23
CA ILE A 233 0.87 1.60 -19.21
C ILE A 233 -0.06 0.39 -19.05
N HIS A 234 -0.58 -0.18 -20.14
CA HIS A 234 -1.50 -1.31 -20.09
C HIS A 234 -0.83 -2.56 -19.47
N ARG A 235 0.43 -2.85 -19.82
CA ARG A 235 1.19 -3.94 -19.19
C ARG A 235 1.35 -3.73 -17.69
N MET A 236 1.70 -2.51 -17.28
CA MET A 236 1.84 -2.20 -15.86
C MET A 236 0.52 -2.33 -15.10
N VAL A 237 -0.59 -1.88 -15.68
CA VAL A 237 -1.93 -2.07 -15.10
C VAL A 237 -2.20 -3.55 -14.90
N ALA A 238 -1.96 -4.40 -15.89
CA ALA A 238 -2.15 -5.84 -15.80
C ALA A 238 -1.27 -6.46 -14.69
N THR A 239 -0.02 -6.03 -14.57
CA THR A 239 0.88 -6.51 -13.50
C THR A 239 0.40 -6.12 -12.10
N VAL A 240 -0.09 -4.88 -11.92
CA VAL A 240 -0.66 -4.47 -10.63
C VAL A 240 -1.93 -5.27 -10.30
N GLN A 241 -2.74 -5.60 -11.30
CA GLN A 241 -3.96 -6.40 -11.13
C GLN A 241 -3.71 -7.81 -10.59
N GLU A 242 -2.51 -8.36 -10.74
CA GLU A 242 -2.17 -9.67 -10.18
C GLU A 242 -2.33 -9.70 -8.65
N TYR A 243 -2.06 -8.58 -7.96
CA TYR A 243 -2.21 -8.49 -6.51
C TYR A 243 -3.29 -7.50 -6.05
N VAL A 244 -3.71 -6.55 -6.91
CA VAL A 244 -4.81 -5.59 -6.69
C VAL A 244 -5.82 -5.69 -7.82
N PRO A 245 -6.72 -6.69 -7.83
CA PRO A 245 -7.62 -6.91 -8.97
C PRO A 245 -8.58 -5.76 -9.26
N GLY A 246 -8.88 -4.92 -8.26
CA GLY A 246 -9.70 -3.73 -8.44
C GLY A 246 -8.99 -2.51 -9.02
N TYR A 247 -7.72 -2.64 -9.41
CA TYR A 247 -6.94 -1.57 -10.04
C TYR A 247 -7.22 -1.52 -11.54
N HIS A 248 -7.69 -0.39 -12.08
CA HIS A 248 -8.00 -0.26 -13.51
C HIS A 248 -7.92 1.18 -14.00
N LEU A 249 -7.77 1.35 -15.30
CA LEU A 249 -7.94 2.64 -15.96
C LEU A 249 -9.43 3.00 -15.95
N ARG A 250 -9.78 4.16 -15.40
CA ARG A 250 -11.16 4.64 -15.32
C ARG A 250 -11.68 5.19 -16.64
N ALA A 251 -10.79 5.64 -17.50
CA ALA A 251 -11.05 6.13 -18.85
C ALA A 251 -9.78 5.96 -19.70
N ASP A 252 -9.90 6.22 -20.99
CA ASP A 252 -8.78 6.18 -21.91
C ASP A 252 -7.65 7.13 -21.48
N VAL A 253 -6.42 6.71 -21.71
CA VAL A 253 -5.23 7.55 -21.54
C VAL A 253 -5.27 8.68 -22.54
N GLN A 254 -5.03 9.90 -22.09
CA GLN A 254 -5.08 11.09 -22.93
C GLN A 254 -3.68 11.67 -23.12
N PHE A 255 -3.37 12.07 -24.35
CA PHE A 255 -2.14 12.75 -24.70
C PHE A 255 -2.49 14.16 -25.14
N ASP A 256 -1.96 15.13 -24.43
CA ASP A 256 -2.19 16.55 -24.71
C ASP A 256 -0.94 17.16 -25.37
N ARG A 257 -1.16 17.86 -26.47
CA ARG A 257 -0.12 18.64 -27.13
C ARG A 257 0.37 19.80 -26.24
N PRO A 258 1.59 20.31 -26.50
CA PRO A 258 2.13 21.43 -25.74
C PRO A 258 1.19 22.61 -25.64
N ARG A 259 1.11 23.20 -24.44
CA ARG A 259 0.35 24.42 -24.18
C ARG A 259 1.20 25.40 -23.37
N GLU A 260 1.04 26.70 -23.60
CA GLU A 260 1.76 27.74 -22.85
C GLU A 260 1.52 27.62 -21.34
N THR A 261 0.29 27.30 -20.92
CA THR A 261 -0.09 27.07 -19.51
C THR A 261 0.65 25.90 -18.85
N TRP A 262 1.30 25.03 -19.63
CA TRP A 262 2.11 23.90 -19.17
C TRP A 262 3.58 24.08 -19.51
N GLN A 263 4.05 25.31 -19.50
CA GLN A 263 5.42 25.66 -19.82
C GLN A 263 5.88 25.17 -21.20
N GLY A 264 4.96 25.05 -22.16
CA GLY A 264 5.25 24.59 -23.50
C GLY A 264 5.53 23.09 -23.59
N GLN A 265 5.18 22.28 -22.58
CA GLN A 265 5.38 20.82 -22.61
C GLN A 265 4.12 20.09 -23.02
N ALA A 266 4.32 18.96 -23.70
CA ALA A 266 3.27 17.95 -23.87
C ALA A 266 3.09 17.17 -22.58
N ARG A 267 1.92 16.53 -22.41
CA ARG A 267 1.67 15.68 -21.25
C ARG A 267 0.84 14.45 -21.58
N VAL A 268 1.00 13.43 -20.77
CA VAL A 268 0.08 12.30 -20.72
C VAL A 268 -0.73 12.37 -19.42
N PHE A 269 -2.02 12.06 -19.52
CA PHE A 269 -2.99 11.99 -18.44
C PHE A 269 -3.51 10.57 -18.30
N VAL A 270 -3.36 9.98 -17.12
CA VAL A 270 -3.77 8.60 -16.84
C VAL A 270 -4.72 8.57 -15.65
N PRO A 271 -6.03 8.35 -15.86
CA PRO A 271 -7.01 8.23 -14.79
C PRO A 271 -7.11 6.79 -14.30
N ILE A 272 -6.92 6.58 -13.00
CA ILE A 272 -6.94 5.28 -12.34
C ILE A 272 -8.07 5.24 -11.32
N GLU A 273 -8.72 4.09 -11.19
CA GLU A 273 -9.61 3.80 -10.07
C GLU A 273 -9.14 2.52 -9.38
N VAL A 274 -9.22 2.51 -8.05
CA VAL A 274 -8.93 1.34 -7.21
C VAL A 274 -10.17 1.01 -6.41
N LYS A 275 -10.78 -0.11 -6.75
CA LYS A 275 -11.86 -0.72 -5.99
C LYS A 275 -11.26 -1.73 -5.01
N GLY A 276 -11.58 -1.59 -3.73
CA GLY A 276 -11.18 -2.57 -2.73
C GLY A 276 -11.83 -3.93 -2.97
N ARG A 277 -11.14 -5.01 -2.65
CA ARG A 277 -11.65 -6.36 -2.84
C ARG A 277 -12.76 -6.74 -1.86
N GLY A 278 -12.85 -6.08 -0.71
CA GLY A 278 -13.84 -6.40 0.33
C GLY A 278 -13.41 -7.58 1.23
N ASP A 279 -12.12 -7.87 1.34
CA ASP A 279 -11.62 -8.94 2.22
C ASP A 279 -12.00 -8.71 3.70
N TYR A 280 -11.87 -7.49 4.16
CA TYR A 280 -12.29 -7.01 5.48
C TYR A 280 -12.97 -5.65 5.40
N LEU A 281 -12.41 -4.75 4.61
CA LEU A 281 -12.89 -3.38 4.45
C LEU A 281 -13.87 -3.27 3.28
N PRO A 282 -14.82 -2.31 3.28
CA PRO A 282 -15.72 -2.12 2.17
C PRO A 282 -14.98 -1.73 0.88
N ASP A 283 -15.60 -2.00 -0.26
CA ASP A 283 -15.02 -1.83 -1.59
C ASP A 283 -14.60 -0.37 -1.93
N TYR A 284 -15.23 0.63 -1.32
CA TYR A 284 -14.80 2.02 -1.47
C TYR A 284 -13.44 2.32 -0.81
N ALA A 285 -12.96 1.45 0.10
CA ALA A 285 -11.68 1.60 0.78
C ALA A 285 -10.50 1.08 -0.06
N GLY A 286 -10.50 1.33 -1.37
CA GLY A 286 -9.45 0.92 -2.29
C GLY A 286 -8.05 1.42 -1.91
N ASN A 287 -7.96 2.56 -1.23
CA ASN A 287 -6.70 3.07 -0.69
C ASN A 287 -6.09 2.17 0.40
N LEU A 288 -6.91 1.58 1.24
CA LEU A 288 -6.44 0.64 2.27
C LEU A 288 -6.16 -0.74 1.66
N ASP A 289 -6.97 -1.16 0.69
CA ASP A 289 -6.79 -2.43 -0.02
C ASP A 289 -5.47 -2.49 -0.79
N ILE A 290 -5.13 -1.43 -1.54
CA ILE A 290 -3.90 -1.42 -2.35
C ILE A 290 -2.63 -1.46 -1.49
N ILE A 291 -2.58 -0.71 -0.38
CA ILE A 291 -1.39 -0.69 0.48
C ILE A 291 -1.19 -2.03 1.19
N THR A 292 -2.26 -2.66 1.68
CA THR A 292 -2.18 -3.95 2.36
C THR A 292 -1.91 -5.10 1.39
N ALA A 293 -2.48 -5.06 0.18
CA ALA A 293 -2.19 -6.04 -0.87
C ALA A 293 -0.72 -5.95 -1.34
N ALA A 294 -0.21 -4.75 -1.54
CA ALA A 294 1.19 -4.53 -1.90
C ALA A 294 2.14 -5.02 -0.78
N ALA A 295 1.86 -4.67 0.48
CA ALA A 295 2.66 -5.10 1.62
C ALA A 295 2.66 -6.63 1.79
N ALA A 296 1.49 -7.26 1.67
CA ALA A 296 1.38 -8.72 1.74
C ALA A 296 2.18 -9.39 0.61
N ARG A 297 2.10 -8.86 -0.63
CA ARG A 297 2.87 -9.36 -1.77
C ARG A 297 4.38 -9.20 -1.57
N VAL A 298 4.83 -8.06 -1.07
CA VAL A 298 6.24 -7.80 -0.76
C VAL A 298 6.74 -8.76 0.30
N GLY A 299 6.02 -8.88 1.41
CA GLY A 299 6.39 -9.79 2.48
C GLY A 299 6.47 -11.25 2.02
N ASP A 300 5.50 -11.71 1.24
CA ASP A 300 5.46 -13.08 0.70
C ASP A 300 6.71 -13.38 -0.14
N ILE A 301 7.07 -12.49 -1.07
CA ILE A 301 8.24 -12.65 -1.94
C ILE A 301 9.55 -12.59 -1.14
N MET A 302 9.69 -11.62 -0.21
CA MET A 302 10.92 -11.47 0.57
C MET A 302 11.13 -12.62 1.55
N VAL A 303 10.05 -13.13 2.18
CA VAL A 303 10.14 -14.30 3.06
C VAL A 303 10.45 -15.55 2.24
N ALA A 304 9.80 -15.75 1.09
CA ALA A 304 10.11 -16.86 0.18
C ALA A 304 11.59 -16.84 -0.24
N HIS A 305 12.12 -15.68 -0.61
CA HIS A 305 13.53 -15.49 -0.94
C HIS A 305 14.46 -15.90 0.21
N ARG A 306 14.20 -15.43 1.44
CA ARG A 306 15.00 -15.78 2.63
C ARG A 306 14.96 -17.27 2.98
N LEU A 307 13.82 -17.93 2.71
CA LEU A 307 13.65 -19.36 2.94
C LEU A 307 14.20 -20.23 1.78
N GLY A 308 14.53 -19.64 0.63
CA GLY A 308 14.94 -20.33 -0.57
C GLY A 308 13.82 -21.17 -1.20
N VAL A 309 12.56 -20.72 -1.10
CA VAL A 309 11.37 -21.36 -1.67
C VAL A 309 10.70 -20.43 -2.69
N GLU A 310 9.83 -20.98 -3.54
CA GLU A 310 9.05 -20.17 -4.47
C GLU A 310 7.84 -19.56 -3.77
N SER A 311 7.54 -18.29 -4.08
CA SER A 311 6.30 -17.65 -3.63
C SER A 311 5.12 -18.24 -4.41
N THR A 312 4.11 -18.72 -3.67
CA THR A 312 2.89 -19.30 -4.21
C THR A 312 1.69 -18.38 -4.00
N TRP A 313 1.89 -17.08 -4.18
CA TRP A 313 0.84 -16.08 -3.99
C TRP A 313 -0.41 -16.43 -4.80
N LYS A 314 -1.52 -16.62 -4.10
CA LYS A 314 -2.81 -16.90 -4.74
C LYS A 314 -3.34 -15.66 -5.43
N SER A 315 -3.48 -15.75 -6.73
CA SER A 315 -4.15 -14.70 -7.52
C SER A 315 -5.62 -14.59 -7.11
N SER A 316 -6.23 -13.50 -7.52
CA SER A 316 -7.65 -13.29 -7.21
C SER A 316 -8.59 -14.33 -7.86
N ALA A 317 -8.16 -14.93 -8.97
CA ALA A 317 -8.89 -15.99 -9.65
C ALA A 317 -8.88 -17.29 -8.81
N ASP A 318 -7.82 -17.51 -8.03
CA ASP A 318 -7.63 -18.73 -7.25
C ASP A 318 -8.39 -18.73 -5.90
N LEU A 319 -8.88 -17.58 -5.46
CA LEU A 319 -9.47 -17.42 -4.12
C LEU A 319 -10.97 -17.76 -4.01
N GLY A 320 -11.64 -18.07 -5.12
CA GLY A 320 -13.09 -18.30 -5.11
C GLY A 320 -13.92 -17.12 -4.62
N GLU A 321 -15.22 -17.28 -4.51
CA GLU A 321 -16.09 -16.30 -3.85
C GLU A 321 -15.81 -16.26 -2.34
N LEU A 322 -15.85 -15.06 -1.77
CA LEU A 322 -15.70 -14.85 -0.33
C LEU A 322 -16.80 -15.67 0.39
N PRO A 323 -16.47 -16.45 1.42
CA PRO A 323 -17.52 -17.00 2.27
C PRO A 323 -18.34 -15.83 2.82
N ASP A 324 -19.66 -15.98 2.79
CA ASP A 324 -20.60 -14.97 3.24
C ASP A 324 -20.32 -14.58 4.70
N THR A 325 -19.50 -13.57 4.93
CA THR A 325 -19.28 -12.95 6.24
C THR A 325 -20.33 -11.89 6.51
N ALA A 326 -21.55 -12.12 5.99
CA ALA A 326 -22.70 -11.26 6.21
C ALA A 326 -23.31 -11.48 7.61
N ALA A 327 -22.51 -11.35 8.64
CA ALA A 327 -23.00 -11.14 9.98
C ALA A 327 -21.91 -10.47 10.81
N THR A 328 -21.82 -9.16 10.72
CA THR A 328 -21.39 -8.18 11.75
C THR A 328 -20.73 -6.94 11.14
N SER A 329 -21.30 -6.40 10.08
CA SER A 329 -20.96 -5.05 9.64
C SER A 329 -21.90 -4.05 10.35
N SER A 330 -21.75 -3.86 11.65
CA SER A 330 -22.12 -2.61 12.29
C SER A 330 -20.91 -1.67 12.11
N ALA A 331 -20.97 -0.80 11.13
CA ALA A 331 -20.08 0.33 11.06
C ALA A 331 -20.07 1.05 12.42
N PRO A 332 -18.90 1.41 12.97
CA PRO A 332 -18.89 2.22 14.18
C PRO A 332 -19.54 3.56 13.85
N THR A 333 -20.75 3.77 14.34
CA THR A 333 -21.38 5.08 14.42
C THR A 333 -20.53 5.91 15.36
N SER A 334 -19.70 6.78 14.81
CA SER A 334 -19.05 7.85 15.55
C SER A 334 -20.15 8.82 16.02
N THR A 335 -20.64 8.62 17.21
CA THR A 335 -21.37 9.62 17.97
C THR A 335 -20.36 10.69 18.40
N ALA A 336 -20.14 11.67 17.55
CA ALA A 336 -19.54 12.92 17.96
C ALA A 336 -20.59 13.63 18.82
N THR A 337 -20.44 13.54 20.15
CA THR A 337 -21.16 14.38 21.08
C THR A 337 -20.71 15.82 20.86
N ALA A 338 -21.56 16.62 20.27
CA ALA A 338 -21.42 18.07 20.25
C ALA A 338 -21.53 18.58 21.70
N ALA A 339 -20.39 18.90 22.29
CA ALA A 339 -20.36 19.68 23.51
C ALA A 339 -20.49 21.16 23.14
N GLU A 340 -21.70 21.68 23.24
CA GLU A 340 -22.02 23.08 23.34
C GLU A 340 -21.26 23.70 24.53
N LYS A 341 -20.38 24.64 24.28
CA LYS A 341 -20.03 25.66 25.29
C LYS A 341 -19.97 27.01 24.62
N ALA A 342 -21.05 27.75 24.84
CA ALA A 342 -21.07 29.20 24.74
C ALA A 342 -20.21 29.80 25.88
N GLY A 343 -19.63 30.97 25.64
CA GLY A 343 -19.27 31.92 26.69
C GLY A 343 -17.88 32.51 26.59
N VAL A 344 -17.87 33.79 26.16
CA VAL A 344 -16.89 34.88 26.27
C VAL A 344 -15.77 34.89 25.30
#